data_303d308f2e2c8cbb04b2745afdaceccc
#
_entry.id   303d308f2e2c8cbb04b2745afdaceccc
#
_cell.length_a   1.000
_cell.length_b   1.000
_cell.length_c   1.000
_cell.angle_alpha   90.00
_cell.angle_beta   90.00
_cell.angle_gamma   90.00
#
_symmetry.space_group_name_H-M   'P 1'
#
loop_
_entity.id
_entity.type
_entity.pdbx_description
1 polymer ?
#
loop_
_entity_poly.entity_id
_entity_poly.type
_entity_poly.pdbx_seq_one_letter_code
_entity_poly.pdbx_strand_id
1 'polypeptide(L)'
;MRANDGNIVKLECHDTLPSTVALARDYAKLGYPDRYVVFSEKRKKYGSGKIGTVERGVFMSCILRPSLFASQSALLGPLCAVAVATALEEHTTKRLGIGWISKIYCDGRIIGDVSVEGKLDSFTSYEYIILTFSIVLDEKTFPPRLTDIVRQVFESESVSIPLVVAKHILNNFFTLYPELKTPAKFMDTYSQKFLLRGRKVRCLLEGKRQRCKILQVSHTDCSLLVETRNKTTVKISTPKNGALPRRLPRNI
;
A
#
# COMPACT_ATOMS: atom_id res chain seq x y z
N MET A 1 -3.38 18.36 -18.47
CA MET A 1 -2.29 18.40 -17.45
C MET A 1 -1.29 17.30 -17.80
N ARG A 2 -0.09 17.66 -18.28
CA ARG A 2 0.92 16.65 -18.63
C ARG A 2 1.33 15.95 -17.33
N ALA A 3 1.06 14.64 -17.22
CA ALA A 3 1.59 13.82 -16.15
C ALA A 3 3.12 13.95 -16.19
N ASN A 4 3.71 14.28 -15.07
CA ASN A 4 5.17 14.41 -14.93
C ASN A 4 5.75 13.00 -14.87
N ASP A 5 5.90 12.33 -16.03
CA ASP A 5 6.43 10.96 -16.15
C ASP A 5 7.92 10.85 -15.76
N GLY A 6 8.54 11.96 -15.31
CA GLY A 6 9.96 12.01 -14.98
C GLY A 6 10.42 11.15 -13.80
N ASN A 7 9.49 10.59 -13.04
CA ASN A 7 9.80 9.75 -11.88
C ASN A 7 9.82 8.23 -12.18
N ILE A 8 9.34 7.81 -13.34
CA ILE A 8 9.27 6.40 -13.74
C ILE A 8 10.20 6.18 -14.92
N VAL A 9 11.12 5.21 -14.82
CA VAL A 9 12.02 4.88 -15.92
C VAL A 9 11.29 4.08 -16.99
N LYS A 10 10.49 3.10 -16.58
CA LYS A 10 9.65 2.30 -17.49
C LYS A 10 8.44 1.73 -16.74
N LEU A 11 7.28 1.82 -17.38
CA LEU A 11 6.04 1.16 -16.97
C LEU A 11 5.70 0.09 -17.99
N GLU A 12 5.89 -1.17 -17.62
CA GLU A 12 5.54 -2.34 -18.41
C GLU A 12 4.13 -2.81 -18.06
N CYS A 13 3.22 -2.76 -19.04
CA CYS A 13 1.80 -3.05 -18.86
C CYS A 13 1.44 -4.43 -19.41
N HIS A 14 0.68 -5.18 -18.61
CA HIS A 14 0.10 -6.46 -18.95
C HIS A 14 -1.42 -6.43 -18.72
N ASP A 15 -2.18 -7.09 -19.57
CA ASP A 15 -3.63 -7.26 -19.34
C ASP A 15 -3.88 -8.13 -18.10
N THR A 16 -3.19 -9.24 -18.00
CA THR A 16 -3.35 -10.20 -16.90
C THR A 16 -2.03 -10.84 -16.54
N LEU A 17 -1.63 -10.74 -15.25
CA LEU A 17 -0.48 -11.45 -14.70
C LEU A 17 -0.89 -12.28 -13.49
N PRO A 18 -0.29 -13.46 -13.29
CA PRO A 18 -0.45 -14.22 -12.05
C PRO A 18 0.11 -13.47 -10.84
N SER A 19 1.27 -12.81 -11.03
CA SER A 19 1.96 -12.09 -9.95
C SER A 19 2.94 -11.07 -10.52
N THR A 20 2.66 -9.79 -10.29
CA THR A 20 3.58 -8.70 -10.66
C THR A 20 4.85 -8.72 -9.80
N VAL A 21 4.74 -9.13 -8.52
CA VAL A 21 5.90 -9.19 -7.63
C VAL A 21 6.88 -10.30 -8.01
N ALA A 22 6.39 -11.43 -8.51
CA ALA A 22 7.28 -12.51 -8.97
C ALA A 22 8.10 -12.03 -10.19
N LEU A 23 7.45 -11.43 -11.17
CA LEU A 23 8.12 -10.90 -12.36
C LEU A 23 9.09 -9.76 -12.01
N ALA A 24 8.68 -8.81 -11.15
CA ALA A 24 9.55 -7.73 -10.72
C ALA A 24 10.77 -8.23 -9.93
N ARG A 25 10.61 -9.31 -9.14
CA ARG A 25 11.74 -9.93 -8.42
C ARG A 25 12.75 -10.55 -9.39
N ASP A 26 12.28 -11.21 -10.43
CA ASP A 26 13.17 -11.79 -11.45
C ASP A 26 13.88 -10.70 -12.25
N TYR A 27 13.18 -9.63 -12.61
CA TYR A 27 13.78 -8.46 -13.24
C TYR A 27 14.81 -7.75 -12.33
N ALA A 28 14.52 -7.63 -11.02
CA ALA A 28 15.46 -7.04 -10.08
C ALA A 28 16.77 -7.83 -9.97
N LYS A 29 16.69 -9.18 -9.99
CA LYS A 29 17.86 -10.08 -10.02
C LYS A 29 18.66 -9.96 -11.33
N LEU A 30 17.97 -9.73 -12.45
CA LEU A 30 18.58 -9.50 -13.76
C LEU A 30 19.17 -8.07 -13.94
N GLY A 31 19.13 -7.24 -12.91
CA GLY A 31 19.74 -5.92 -12.95
C GLY A 31 18.86 -4.83 -13.56
N TYR A 32 17.58 -5.03 -13.72
CA TYR A 32 16.67 -3.98 -14.21
C TYR A 32 16.77 -2.71 -13.36
N PRO A 33 16.60 -1.51 -13.99
CA PRO A 33 16.93 -0.25 -13.35
C PRO A 33 16.01 0.12 -12.18
N ASP A 34 16.46 1.12 -11.40
CA ASP A 34 15.62 1.81 -10.41
C ASP A 34 14.35 2.35 -11.08
N ARG A 35 13.23 2.34 -10.34
CA ARG A 35 11.91 2.83 -10.79
C ARG A 35 11.34 2.13 -12.02
N TYR A 36 11.72 0.87 -12.24
CA TYR A 36 11.06 0.01 -13.22
C TYR A 36 9.78 -0.57 -12.61
N VAL A 37 8.65 -0.43 -13.32
CA VAL A 37 7.34 -0.83 -12.83
C VAL A 37 6.72 -1.88 -13.72
N VAL A 38 6.31 -3.01 -13.12
CA VAL A 38 5.47 -4.03 -13.75
C VAL A 38 4.03 -3.78 -13.30
N PHE A 39 3.12 -3.60 -14.23
CA PHE A 39 1.70 -3.34 -13.98
C PHE A 39 0.81 -4.37 -14.65
N SER A 40 -0.29 -4.72 -13.97
CA SER A 40 -1.39 -5.50 -14.55
C SER A 40 -2.73 -4.96 -14.03
N GLU A 41 -3.72 -4.82 -14.91
CA GLU A 41 -5.05 -4.39 -14.50
C GLU A 41 -5.95 -5.53 -14.01
N LYS A 42 -5.56 -6.78 -14.29
CA LYS A 42 -6.29 -7.97 -13.87
C LYS A 42 -5.37 -8.96 -13.16
N ARG A 43 -5.91 -9.60 -12.13
CA ARG A 43 -5.23 -10.67 -11.40
C ARG A 43 -6.13 -11.90 -11.31
N LYS A 44 -5.59 -13.07 -11.63
CA LYS A 44 -6.26 -14.34 -11.35
C LYS A 44 -6.07 -14.71 -9.88
N LYS A 45 -7.18 -14.88 -9.18
CA LYS A 45 -7.19 -15.36 -7.80
C LYS A 45 -7.54 -16.84 -7.79
N TYR A 46 -6.59 -17.66 -7.45
CA TYR A 46 -6.81 -19.09 -7.27
C TYR A 46 -7.27 -19.35 -5.83
N GLY A 47 -8.55 -19.75 -5.68
CA GLY A 47 -9.08 -20.23 -4.39
C GLY A 47 -9.00 -21.75 -4.31
N SER A 48 -8.93 -22.32 -3.10
CA SER A 48 -9.00 -23.77 -2.90
C SER A 48 -10.32 -24.32 -3.45
N GLY A 49 -10.26 -25.04 -4.59
CA GLY A 49 -11.38 -25.79 -5.17
C GLY A 49 -12.39 -25.00 -6.01
N LYS A 50 -12.12 -23.75 -6.40
CA LYS A 50 -12.99 -22.96 -7.29
C LYS A 50 -12.22 -22.46 -8.52
N ILE A 51 -12.92 -22.40 -9.68
CA ILE A 51 -12.45 -21.70 -10.88
C ILE A 51 -11.98 -20.31 -10.47
N GLY A 52 -10.73 -19.96 -10.81
CA GLY A 52 -10.13 -18.71 -10.39
C GLY A 52 -10.97 -17.50 -10.80
N THR A 53 -11.33 -16.66 -9.85
CA THR A 53 -11.98 -15.39 -10.14
C THR A 53 -10.96 -14.38 -10.63
N VAL A 54 -11.35 -13.54 -11.60
CA VAL A 54 -10.54 -12.41 -12.05
C VAL A 54 -10.91 -11.19 -11.23
N GLU A 55 -9.95 -10.64 -10.51
CA GLU A 55 -10.09 -9.33 -9.84
C GLU A 55 -9.55 -8.24 -10.78
N ARG A 56 -10.25 -7.10 -10.85
CA ARG A 56 -9.82 -5.92 -11.60
C ARG A 56 -9.35 -4.84 -10.63
N GLY A 57 -8.26 -4.13 -10.99
CA GLY A 57 -7.71 -3.10 -10.13
C GLY A 57 -6.28 -2.72 -10.49
N VAL A 58 -5.60 -2.10 -9.54
CA VAL A 58 -4.19 -1.76 -9.64
C VAL A 58 -3.37 -2.87 -9.00
N PHE A 59 -2.71 -3.67 -9.82
CA PHE A 59 -1.74 -4.68 -9.40
C PHE A 59 -0.41 -4.28 -10.01
N MET A 60 0.49 -3.70 -9.21
CA MET A 60 1.79 -3.27 -9.72
C MET A 60 2.90 -3.52 -8.73
N SER A 61 4.10 -3.72 -9.27
CA SER A 61 5.33 -3.87 -8.50
C SER A 61 6.40 -2.96 -9.06
N CYS A 62 6.96 -2.10 -8.19
CA CYS A 62 8.00 -1.15 -8.53
C CYS A 62 9.34 -1.61 -7.95
N ILE A 63 10.36 -1.69 -8.78
CA ILE A 63 11.74 -1.96 -8.37
C ILE A 63 12.37 -0.64 -7.93
N LEU A 64 12.90 -0.61 -6.72
CA LEU A 64 13.73 0.49 -6.23
C LEU A 64 15.15 -0.02 -5.96
N ARG A 65 16.14 0.84 -6.24
CA ARG A 65 17.54 0.62 -5.88
C ARG A 65 18.02 1.78 -5.00
N PRO A 66 17.53 1.83 -3.75
CA PRO A 66 17.77 2.98 -2.89
C PRO A 66 19.09 2.87 -2.17
N SER A 67 19.71 4.00 -1.88
CA SER A 67 20.79 4.09 -0.89
C SER A 67 20.21 4.17 0.52
N LEU A 68 19.59 3.07 0.98
CA LEU A 68 18.94 2.94 2.29
C LEU A 68 19.48 1.74 3.05
N PHE A 69 19.71 1.93 4.35
CA PHE A 69 19.95 0.81 5.27
C PHE A 69 18.62 0.16 5.69
N ALA A 70 18.69 -1.09 6.12
CA ALA A 70 17.51 -1.85 6.58
C ALA A 70 16.72 -1.11 7.66
N SER A 71 17.41 -0.40 8.57
CA SER A 71 16.78 0.38 9.65
C SER A 71 15.90 1.54 9.15
N GLN A 72 16.16 2.06 7.95
CA GLN A 72 15.44 3.19 7.37
C GLN A 72 14.18 2.78 6.59
N SER A 73 14.02 1.50 6.32
CA SER A 73 12.92 0.99 5.46
C SER A 73 11.57 0.85 6.16
N ALA A 74 11.53 0.94 7.50
CA ALA A 74 10.31 0.71 8.28
C ALA A 74 9.13 1.61 7.88
N LEU A 75 9.41 2.80 7.36
CA LEU A 75 8.39 3.77 6.97
C LEU A 75 7.99 3.71 5.48
N LEU A 76 8.59 2.83 4.68
CA LEU A 76 8.20 2.67 3.27
C LEU A 76 6.75 2.20 3.13
N GLY A 77 6.32 1.23 3.94
CA GLY A 77 4.93 0.76 3.93
C GLY A 77 3.92 1.87 4.25
N PRO A 78 4.08 2.60 5.37
CA PRO A 78 3.26 3.77 5.70
C PRO A 78 3.24 4.84 4.60
N LEU A 79 4.40 5.17 4.03
CA LEU A 79 4.50 6.16 2.96
C LEU A 79 3.72 5.72 1.72
N CYS A 80 3.87 4.45 1.31
CA CYS A 80 3.08 3.89 0.21
C CYS A 80 1.58 3.92 0.52
N ALA A 81 1.17 3.63 1.76
CA ALA A 81 -0.25 3.68 2.13
C ALA A 81 -0.82 5.10 2.05
N VAL A 82 -0.06 6.12 2.44
CA VAL A 82 -0.44 7.53 2.27
C VAL A 82 -0.56 7.87 0.79
N ALA A 83 0.43 7.49 -0.02
CA ALA A 83 0.40 7.74 -1.47
C ALA A 83 -0.83 7.12 -2.15
N VAL A 84 -1.17 5.87 -1.79
CA VAL A 84 -2.38 5.19 -2.30
C VAL A 84 -3.65 5.90 -1.84
N ALA A 85 -3.79 6.17 -0.54
CA ALA A 85 -5.00 6.78 0.01
C ALA A 85 -5.24 8.17 -0.60
N THR A 86 -4.19 8.99 -0.73
CA THR A 86 -4.29 10.32 -1.33
C THR A 86 -4.64 10.25 -2.82
N ALA A 87 -4.01 9.34 -3.58
CA ALA A 87 -4.34 9.16 -5.00
C ALA A 87 -5.79 8.71 -5.20
N LEU A 88 -6.29 7.81 -4.37
CA LEU A 88 -7.66 7.32 -4.49
C LEU A 88 -8.71 8.36 -4.09
N GLU A 89 -8.40 9.26 -3.15
CA GLU A 89 -9.31 10.35 -2.74
C GLU A 89 -9.64 11.31 -3.89
N GLU A 90 -8.76 11.46 -4.86
CA GLU A 90 -9.02 12.25 -6.06
C GLU A 90 -10.13 11.63 -6.94
N HIS A 91 -10.41 10.34 -6.76
CA HIS A 91 -11.27 9.55 -7.62
C HIS A 91 -12.55 9.02 -6.93
N THR A 92 -12.75 9.27 -5.66
CA THR A 92 -13.93 8.80 -4.93
C THR A 92 -14.40 9.80 -3.88
N THR A 93 -15.70 9.84 -3.65
CA THR A 93 -16.29 10.57 -2.52
C THR A 93 -16.41 9.72 -1.26
N LYS A 94 -16.01 8.44 -1.36
CA LYS A 94 -16.06 7.50 -0.23
C LYS A 94 -14.92 7.75 0.74
N ARG A 95 -15.16 7.43 2.01
CA ARG A 95 -14.17 7.60 3.06
C ARG A 95 -13.08 6.56 2.94
N LEU A 96 -11.87 7.02 2.71
CA LEU A 96 -10.67 6.20 2.70
C LEU A 96 -9.98 6.24 4.07
N GLY A 97 -9.30 5.17 4.40
CA GLY A 97 -8.52 5.09 5.61
C GLY A 97 -7.43 4.04 5.54
N ILE A 98 -6.51 4.13 6.48
CA ILE A 98 -5.33 3.28 6.54
C ILE A 98 -5.39 2.40 7.79
N GLY A 99 -5.20 1.10 7.59
CA GLY A 99 -4.91 0.15 8.66
C GLY A 99 -3.42 -0.11 8.79
N TRP A 100 -3.03 -0.74 9.87
CA TRP A 100 -1.62 -1.02 10.13
C TRP A 100 -1.09 -2.17 9.25
N ILE A 101 -0.01 -2.03 8.52
CA ILE A 101 0.90 -0.89 8.28
C ILE A 101 0.44 -0.15 7.03
N SER A 102 -0.08 -0.87 6.06
CA SER A 102 -0.29 -0.45 4.67
C SER A 102 -1.60 -1.01 4.08
N LYS A 103 -2.54 -1.40 4.93
CA LYS A 103 -3.87 -1.84 4.49
C LYS A 103 -4.72 -0.63 4.14
N ILE A 104 -5.38 -0.69 2.98
CA ILE A 104 -6.25 0.38 2.51
C ILE A 104 -7.71 -0.03 2.70
N TYR A 105 -8.46 0.87 3.31
CA TYR A 105 -9.89 0.70 3.56
C TYR A 105 -10.69 1.75 2.79
N CYS A 106 -11.85 1.34 2.28
CA CYS A 106 -12.87 2.20 1.74
C CYS A 106 -14.20 1.84 2.42
N ASP A 107 -14.86 2.81 3.05
CA ASP A 107 -16.09 2.61 3.84
C ASP A 107 -16.01 1.40 4.79
N GLY A 108 -14.89 1.29 5.51
CA GLY A 108 -14.64 0.22 6.48
C GLY A 108 -14.33 -1.16 5.89
N ARG A 109 -14.21 -1.31 4.57
CA ARG A 109 -13.81 -2.55 3.89
C ARG A 109 -12.39 -2.46 3.38
N ILE A 110 -11.61 -3.53 3.54
CA ILE A 110 -10.28 -3.63 2.93
C ILE A 110 -10.47 -3.74 1.42
N ILE A 111 -9.87 -2.82 0.68
CA ILE A 111 -9.81 -2.82 -0.79
C ILE A 111 -8.43 -3.20 -1.31
N GLY A 112 -7.42 -3.19 -0.47
CA GLY A 112 -6.07 -3.58 -0.86
C GLY A 112 -5.04 -3.42 0.22
N ASP A 113 -3.80 -3.65 -0.18
CA ASP A 113 -2.63 -3.43 0.65
C ASP A 113 -1.38 -3.14 -0.19
N VAL A 114 -0.33 -2.70 0.50
CA VAL A 114 1.01 -2.58 -0.07
C VAL A 114 1.95 -3.50 0.70
N SER A 115 2.78 -4.23 -0.01
CA SER A 115 3.88 -4.99 0.58
C SER A 115 5.22 -4.41 0.16
N VAL A 116 6.18 -4.52 1.06
CA VAL A 116 7.57 -4.10 0.85
C VAL A 116 8.44 -5.32 1.10
N GLU A 117 9.17 -5.73 0.10
CA GLU A 117 10.20 -6.78 0.23
C GLU A 117 11.51 -6.26 -0.34
N GLY A 118 12.64 -6.75 0.16
CA GLY A 118 13.95 -6.31 -0.33
C GLY A 118 15.01 -7.36 -0.14
N LYS A 119 16.05 -7.26 -0.94
CA LYS A 119 17.29 -8.02 -0.80
C LYS A 119 18.36 -7.10 -0.24
N LEU A 120 18.98 -7.52 0.84
CA LEU A 120 20.13 -6.83 1.44
C LEU A 120 21.43 -7.36 0.84
N ASP A 121 22.41 -6.48 0.72
CA ASP A 121 23.80 -6.81 0.48
C ASP A 121 24.50 -7.28 1.78
N SER A 122 25.80 -7.57 1.69
CA SER A 122 26.62 -7.97 2.84
C SER A 122 26.85 -6.85 3.87
N PHE A 123 26.54 -5.59 3.53
CA PHE A 123 26.71 -4.40 4.37
C PHE A 123 25.40 -3.87 4.95
N THR A 124 24.32 -4.67 4.90
CA THR A 124 22.98 -4.30 5.38
C THR A 124 22.30 -3.15 4.62
N SER A 125 22.81 -2.79 3.45
CA SER A 125 22.16 -1.90 2.49
C SER A 125 21.28 -2.69 1.53
N TYR A 126 20.29 -2.04 0.94
CA TYR A 126 19.42 -2.72 -0.02
C TYR A 126 20.06 -2.78 -1.41
N GLU A 127 20.24 -3.98 -1.93
CA GLU A 127 20.53 -4.23 -3.36
C GLU A 127 19.34 -3.78 -4.23
N TYR A 128 18.15 -4.14 -3.77
CA TYR A 128 16.88 -3.66 -4.32
C TYR A 128 15.74 -3.81 -3.30
N ILE A 129 14.71 -3.01 -3.50
CA ILE A 129 13.41 -3.15 -2.82
C ILE A 129 12.35 -3.30 -3.89
N ILE A 130 11.33 -4.14 -3.63
CA ILE A 130 10.14 -4.24 -4.45
C ILE A 130 8.95 -3.75 -3.64
N LEU A 131 8.32 -2.70 -4.12
CA LEU A 131 7.06 -2.19 -3.60
C LEU A 131 5.93 -2.81 -4.42
N THR A 132 5.04 -3.56 -3.79
CA THR A 132 3.90 -4.18 -4.48
C THR A 132 2.60 -3.60 -3.98
N PHE A 133 1.85 -3.01 -4.90
CA PHE A 133 0.52 -2.44 -4.68
C PHE A 133 -0.54 -3.39 -5.22
N SER A 134 -1.49 -3.77 -4.37
CA SER A 134 -2.58 -4.68 -4.71
C SER A 134 -3.90 -4.04 -4.29
N ILE A 135 -4.52 -3.27 -5.19
CA ILE A 135 -5.74 -2.51 -4.92
C ILE A 135 -6.85 -2.99 -5.85
N VAL A 136 -7.92 -3.52 -5.29
CA VAL A 136 -9.10 -3.93 -6.05
C VAL A 136 -9.98 -2.72 -6.30
N LEU A 137 -10.29 -2.47 -7.56
CA LEU A 137 -11.20 -1.41 -7.99
C LEU A 137 -12.48 -2.07 -8.51
N ASP A 138 -13.44 -2.31 -7.62
CA ASP A 138 -14.75 -2.81 -8.03
C ASP A 138 -15.76 -1.66 -8.17
N GLU A 139 -16.78 -1.84 -9.02
CA GLU A 139 -17.81 -0.83 -9.30
C GLU A 139 -18.60 -0.42 -8.05
N LYS A 140 -18.71 -1.29 -7.04
CA LYS A 140 -19.40 -1.01 -5.78
C LYS A 140 -18.59 -0.08 -4.88
N THR A 141 -17.26 -0.15 -5.01
CA THR A 141 -16.32 0.64 -4.22
C THR A 141 -16.00 1.96 -4.90
N PHE A 142 -15.87 1.94 -6.24
CA PHE A 142 -15.60 3.12 -7.07
C PHE A 142 -16.74 3.29 -8.09
N PRO A 143 -17.73 4.14 -7.81
CA PRO A 143 -18.86 4.36 -8.71
C PRO A 143 -18.43 5.02 -10.03
N PRO A 144 -19.28 5.01 -11.08
CA PRO A 144 -19.00 5.38 -12.47
C PRO A 144 -18.35 6.76 -12.72
N ARG A 145 -18.36 7.65 -11.73
CA ARG A 145 -17.76 8.99 -11.81
C ARG A 145 -16.28 8.97 -12.23
N LEU A 146 -15.57 7.88 -11.90
CA LEU A 146 -14.20 7.66 -12.35
C LEU A 146 -14.13 7.42 -13.86
N THR A 147 -15.11 6.70 -14.41
CA THR A 147 -15.23 6.45 -15.85
C THR A 147 -15.46 7.74 -16.60
N ASP A 148 -16.28 8.65 -16.06
CA ASP A 148 -16.60 9.94 -16.69
C ASP A 148 -15.41 10.90 -16.64
N ILE A 149 -14.69 10.96 -15.52
CA ILE A 149 -13.48 11.79 -15.38
C ILE A 149 -12.37 11.30 -16.32
N VAL A 150 -12.16 9.99 -16.42
CA VAL A 150 -11.16 9.43 -17.33
C VAL A 150 -11.53 9.70 -18.79
N ARG A 151 -12.80 9.59 -19.19
CA ARG A 151 -13.29 9.94 -20.52
C ARG A 151 -13.13 11.43 -20.85
N GLN A 152 -13.35 12.32 -19.88
CA GLN A 152 -13.21 13.76 -20.07
C GLN A 152 -11.75 14.22 -20.16
N VAL A 153 -10.83 13.57 -19.42
CA VAL A 153 -9.42 13.96 -19.37
C VAL A 153 -8.61 13.32 -20.49
N PHE A 154 -9.01 12.14 -20.94
CA PHE A 154 -8.34 11.41 -22.02
C PHE A 154 -9.35 11.15 -23.14
N GLU A 155 -9.35 12.01 -24.16
CA GLU A 155 -10.18 11.90 -25.36
C GLU A 155 -9.96 10.59 -26.17
N SER A 156 -9.20 9.63 -25.63
CA SER A 156 -8.92 8.34 -26.24
C SER A 156 -9.61 7.20 -25.49
N GLU A 157 -10.38 6.38 -26.18
CA GLU A 157 -11.07 5.18 -25.69
C GLU A 157 -10.14 4.07 -25.13
N SER A 158 -8.80 4.26 -25.20
CA SER A 158 -7.82 3.21 -24.96
C SER A 158 -7.17 3.22 -23.55
N VAL A 159 -7.42 4.22 -22.71
CA VAL A 159 -6.77 4.30 -21.39
C VAL A 159 -7.63 3.67 -20.30
N SER A 160 -7.11 2.61 -19.64
CA SER A 160 -7.84 1.94 -18.57
C SER A 160 -7.81 2.75 -17.28
N ILE A 161 -8.94 2.75 -16.52
CA ILE A 161 -9.04 3.39 -15.21
C ILE A 161 -7.96 2.90 -14.24
N PRO A 162 -7.70 1.57 -14.10
CA PRO A 162 -6.62 1.08 -13.26
C PRO A 162 -5.25 1.66 -13.60
N LEU A 163 -4.95 1.89 -14.87
CA LEU A 163 -3.68 2.47 -15.30
C LEU A 163 -3.57 3.95 -14.89
N VAL A 164 -4.64 4.73 -14.99
CA VAL A 164 -4.67 6.12 -14.54
C VAL A 164 -4.43 6.19 -13.03
N VAL A 165 -5.16 5.39 -12.26
CA VAL A 165 -4.98 5.31 -10.80
C VAL A 165 -3.56 4.86 -10.42
N ALA A 166 -3.00 3.89 -11.15
CA ALA A 166 -1.62 3.44 -10.93
C ALA A 166 -0.61 4.57 -11.11
N LYS A 167 -0.75 5.38 -12.18
CA LYS A 167 0.11 6.55 -12.42
C LYS A 167 -0.02 7.60 -11.31
N HIS A 168 -1.24 7.88 -10.82
CA HIS A 168 -1.44 8.80 -9.70
C HIS A 168 -0.80 8.29 -8.41
N ILE A 169 -0.95 7.00 -8.10
CA ILE A 169 -0.29 6.39 -6.94
C ILE A 169 1.23 6.52 -7.03
N LEU A 170 1.82 6.20 -8.19
CA LEU A 170 3.27 6.30 -8.40
C LEU A 170 3.75 7.75 -8.30
N ASN A 171 3.03 8.70 -8.88
CA ASN A 171 3.35 10.11 -8.79
C ASN A 171 3.35 10.59 -7.33
N ASN A 172 2.30 10.29 -6.57
CA ASN A 172 2.22 10.63 -5.15
C ASN A 172 3.32 9.95 -4.34
N PHE A 173 3.61 8.66 -4.63
CA PHE A 173 4.69 7.95 -3.97
C PHE A 173 6.04 8.65 -4.19
N PHE A 174 6.42 8.93 -5.45
CA PHE A 174 7.70 9.54 -5.74
C PHE A 174 7.80 11.00 -5.27
N THR A 175 6.69 11.71 -5.15
CA THR A 175 6.64 13.04 -4.53
C THR A 175 6.94 12.96 -3.03
N LEU A 176 6.40 11.95 -2.34
CA LEU A 176 6.60 11.75 -0.91
C LEU A 176 7.93 11.02 -0.58
N TYR A 177 8.50 10.28 -1.50
CA TYR A 177 9.66 9.42 -1.25
C TYR A 177 10.88 10.14 -0.65
N PRO A 178 11.24 11.37 -1.04
CA PRO A 178 12.30 12.14 -0.38
C PRO A 178 12.02 12.43 1.10
N GLU A 179 10.73 12.48 1.52
CA GLU A 179 10.31 12.75 2.89
C GLU A 179 10.62 11.61 3.87
N LEU A 180 11.10 10.45 3.40
CA LEU A 180 11.60 9.38 4.29
C LEU A 180 12.68 9.87 5.25
N LYS A 181 13.45 10.89 4.88
CA LYS A 181 14.49 11.50 5.72
C LYS A 181 13.90 12.39 6.82
N THR A 182 12.70 12.94 6.60
CA THR A 182 11.98 13.86 7.51
C THR A 182 10.51 13.46 7.58
N PRO A 183 10.18 12.33 8.22
CA PRO A 183 8.90 11.66 8.03
C PRO A 183 7.68 12.33 8.68
N ALA A 184 7.87 13.40 9.45
CA ALA A 184 6.81 14.02 10.25
C ALA A 184 5.54 14.30 9.42
N LYS A 185 5.68 14.97 8.27
CA LYS A 185 4.54 15.42 7.45
C LYS A 185 3.69 14.26 6.91
N PHE A 186 4.29 13.25 6.29
CA PHE A 186 3.50 12.14 5.77
C PHE A 186 3.01 11.22 6.90
N MET A 187 3.73 11.12 8.03
CA MET A 187 3.28 10.38 9.20
C MET A 187 2.13 11.08 9.95
N ASP A 188 2.04 12.40 9.90
CA ASP A 188 0.86 13.14 10.34
C ASP A 188 -0.35 12.77 9.49
N THR A 189 -0.21 12.77 8.16
CA THR A 189 -1.26 12.33 7.22
C THR A 189 -1.64 10.87 7.47
N TYR A 190 -0.65 9.99 7.66
CA TYR A 190 -0.90 8.60 8.04
C TYR A 190 -1.73 8.49 9.32
N SER A 191 -1.35 9.24 10.37
CA SER A 191 -2.01 9.22 11.66
C SER A 191 -3.45 9.75 11.61
N GLN A 192 -3.72 10.75 10.77
CA GLN A 192 -5.07 11.28 10.52
C GLN A 192 -5.97 10.24 9.84
N LYS A 193 -5.42 9.48 8.88
CA LYS A 193 -6.13 8.42 8.14
C LYS A 193 -6.16 7.09 8.87
N PHE A 194 -5.46 6.96 10.00
CA PHE A 194 -5.31 5.70 10.72
C PHE A 194 -6.58 5.29 11.45
N LEU A 195 -7.24 4.24 10.97
CA LEU A 195 -8.58 3.82 11.44
C LEU A 195 -8.60 3.05 12.75
N LEU A 196 -7.45 2.62 13.26
CA LEU A 196 -7.39 1.70 14.40
C LEU A 196 -7.14 2.40 15.74
N ARG A 197 -6.94 3.71 15.77
CA ARG A 197 -6.76 4.46 17.03
C ARG A 197 -7.97 4.28 17.94
N GLY A 198 -7.74 3.96 19.20
CA GLY A 198 -8.77 3.72 20.22
C GLY A 198 -9.45 2.34 20.12
N ARG A 199 -9.17 1.56 19.07
CA ARG A 199 -9.80 0.25 18.86
C ARG A 199 -9.17 -0.83 19.74
N LYS A 200 -10.02 -1.77 20.18
CA LYS A 200 -9.57 -2.98 20.88
C LYS A 200 -9.24 -4.06 19.86
N VAL A 201 -8.01 -4.54 19.88
CA VAL A 201 -7.50 -5.60 19.00
C VAL A 201 -6.94 -6.76 19.82
N ARG A 202 -6.76 -7.91 19.18
CA ARG A 202 -6.06 -9.04 19.80
C ARG A 202 -4.60 -8.99 19.37
N CYS A 203 -3.70 -8.86 20.31
CA CYS A 203 -2.26 -8.86 20.10
C CYS A 203 -1.62 -10.11 20.67
N LEU A 204 -0.53 -10.55 20.07
CA LEU A 204 0.34 -11.59 20.61
C LEU A 204 1.44 -10.89 21.40
N LEU A 205 1.39 -10.93 22.72
CA LEU A 205 2.39 -10.37 23.62
C LEU A 205 2.95 -11.52 24.46
N GLU A 206 4.28 -11.66 24.50
CA GLU A 206 4.97 -12.72 25.25
C GLU A 206 4.39 -14.12 24.97
N GLY A 207 4.10 -14.42 23.70
CA GLY A 207 3.53 -15.70 23.28
C GLY A 207 2.02 -15.89 23.61
N LYS A 208 1.38 -14.96 24.32
CA LYS A 208 -0.04 -15.06 24.69
C LYS A 208 -0.90 -14.07 23.91
N ARG A 209 -2.06 -14.54 23.41
CA ARG A 209 -3.06 -13.68 22.77
C ARG A 209 -3.87 -12.94 23.83
N GLN A 210 -3.79 -11.62 23.85
CA GLN A 210 -4.56 -10.78 24.76
C GLN A 210 -5.22 -9.59 24.04
N ARG A 211 -6.27 -9.05 24.63
CA ARG A 211 -6.95 -7.85 24.13
C ARG A 211 -6.17 -6.61 24.57
N CYS A 212 -5.86 -5.75 23.59
CA CYS A 212 -5.19 -4.48 23.82
C CYS A 212 -5.97 -3.36 23.14
N LYS A 213 -5.89 -2.15 23.67
CA LYS A 213 -6.42 -0.93 23.04
C LYS A 213 -5.28 -0.23 22.32
N ILE A 214 -5.46 0.07 21.03
CA ILE A 214 -4.47 0.86 20.26
C ILE A 214 -4.56 2.29 20.71
N LEU A 215 -3.45 2.85 21.21
CA LEU A 215 -3.34 4.24 21.61
C LEU A 215 -2.94 5.12 20.43
N GLN A 216 -1.83 4.79 19.80
CA GLN A 216 -1.28 5.54 18.68
C GLN A 216 -0.30 4.69 17.84
N VAL A 217 0.11 5.24 16.71
CA VAL A 217 1.20 4.75 15.87
C VAL A 217 2.43 5.64 16.04
N SER A 218 3.59 5.03 16.13
CA SER A 218 4.87 5.73 16.21
C SER A 218 5.25 6.33 14.85
N HIS A 219 5.67 7.59 14.83
CA HIS A 219 6.12 8.28 13.62
C HIS A 219 7.53 7.89 13.18
N THR A 220 8.30 7.21 14.03
CA THR A 220 9.69 6.83 13.73
C THR A 220 9.81 5.48 13.04
N ASP A 221 8.92 4.53 13.34
CA ASP A 221 9.03 3.15 12.88
C ASP A 221 7.68 2.47 12.61
N CYS A 222 6.59 3.25 12.63
CA CYS A 222 5.22 2.78 12.44
C CYS A 222 4.79 1.67 13.43
N SER A 223 5.48 1.51 14.56
CA SER A 223 5.04 0.59 15.61
C SER A 223 3.76 1.07 16.28
N LEU A 224 2.96 0.13 16.81
CA LEU A 224 1.78 0.45 17.60
C LEU A 224 2.13 0.57 19.07
N LEU A 225 1.66 1.63 19.72
CA LEU A 225 1.57 1.71 21.17
C LEU A 225 0.19 1.22 21.59
N VAL A 226 0.14 0.18 22.40
CA VAL A 226 -1.10 -0.44 22.85
C VAL A 226 -1.17 -0.47 24.37
N GLU A 227 -2.36 -0.25 24.91
CA GLU A 227 -2.68 -0.43 26.33
C GLU A 227 -3.22 -1.84 26.55
N THR A 228 -2.61 -2.58 27.45
CA THR A 228 -3.05 -3.92 27.89
C THR A 228 -4.22 -3.81 28.89
N ARG A 229 -4.80 -4.96 29.30
CA ARG A 229 -5.83 -5.00 30.35
C ARG A 229 -5.33 -4.42 31.69
N ASN A 230 -4.06 -4.61 31.99
CA ASN A 230 -3.42 -4.18 33.24
C ASN A 230 -2.98 -2.69 33.17
N LYS A 231 -3.46 -1.93 32.18
CA LYS A 231 -3.09 -0.52 31.97
C LYS A 231 -1.62 -0.28 31.67
N THR A 232 -0.89 -1.32 31.29
CA THR A 232 0.51 -1.21 30.87
C THR A 232 0.57 -0.86 29.39
N THR A 233 1.43 0.08 29.01
CA THR A 233 1.70 0.43 27.61
C THR A 233 2.81 -0.44 27.05
N VAL A 234 2.54 -1.08 25.91
CA VAL A 234 3.48 -1.97 25.22
C VAL A 234 3.63 -1.52 23.77
N LYS A 235 4.85 -1.60 23.23
CA LYS A 235 5.17 -1.34 21.83
C LYS A 235 5.11 -2.61 20.99
N ILE A 236 4.42 -2.58 19.85
CA ILE A 236 4.32 -3.69 18.91
C ILE A 236 4.91 -3.25 17.57
N SER A 237 6.01 -3.87 17.16
CA SER A 237 6.76 -3.47 15.95
C SER A 237 6.44 -4.29 14.71
N THR A 238 5.80 -5.45 14.84
CA THR A 238 5.51 -6.32 13.69
C THR A 238 4.05 -6.74 13.60
N PRO A 239 3.47 -6.82 12.39
CA PRO A 239 2.10 -7.30 12.19
C PRO A 239 1.84 -8.72 12.68
N LYS A 240 2.88 -9.57 12.77
CA LYS A 240 2.76 -10.95 13.30
C LYS A 240 2.26 -10.97 14.74
N ASN A 241 2.54 -9.93 15.50
CA ASN A 241 2.12 -9.78 16.89
C ASN A 241 0.74 -9.07 17.05
N GLY A 242 0.13 -8.62 15.95
CA GLY A 242 -1.18 -7.97 15.98
C GLY A 242 -2.16 -8.62 15.02
N ALA A 243 -3.24 -9.22 15.53
CA ALA A 243 -4.35 -9.66 14.70
C ALA A 243 -5.27 -8.47 14.43
N LEU A 244 -5.17 -7.88 13.25
CA LEU A 244 -6.01 -6.76 12.85
C LEU A 244 -7.39 -7.24 12.38
N PRO A 245 -8.47 -6.50 12.66
CA PRO A 245 -9.81 -6.83 12.20
C PRO A 245 -9.87 -6.79 10.66
N ARG A 246 -10.44 -7.82 10.04
CA ARG A 246 -10.66 -7.88 8.59
C ARG A 246 -11.75 -6.90 8.12
N ARG A 247 -12.65 -6.51 9.02
CA ARG A 247 -13.70 -5.52 8.77
C ARG A 247 -13.75 -4.55 9.94
N LEU A 248 -13.91 -3.30 9.64
CA LEU A 248 -14.22 -2.26 10.62
C LEU A 248 -15.76 -2.05 10.66
N PRO A 249 -16.34 -1.63 11.78
CA PRO A 249 -17.73 -1.22 11.82
C PRO A 249 -18.03 -0.15 10.77
N ARG A 250 -19.26 -0.18 10.20
CA ARG A 250 -19.66 0.77 9.13
C ARG A 250 -19.77 2.23 9.59
N ASN A 251 -19.78 2.48 10.89
CA ASN A 251 -19.94 3.82 11.49
C ASN A 251 -18.57 4.41 11.86
N ILE A 252 -17.69 4.54 10.90
CA ILE A 252 -16.41 5.24 11.07
C ILE A 252 -16.37 6.42 10.11
#